data_79b9f9894fcfc627d8f411da40165392
#
_entry.id   79b9f9894fcfc627d8f411da40165392
#
_cell.length_a   1.000
_cell.length_b   1.000
_cell.length_c   1.000
_cell.angle_alpha   90.00
_cell.angle_beta   90.00
_cell.angle_gamma   90.00
#
_symmetry.space_group_name_H-M   'P 1'
#
loop_
_entity.id
_entity.type
_entity.pdbx_description
1 polymer ?
#
loop_
_entity_poly.entity_id
_entity_poly.type
_entity_poly.pdbx_seq_one_letter_code
_entity_poly.pdbx_strand_id
1 'polypeptide(L)'
;MKLTKVYHMGIPVDDLDRAKEFYTNVLGMEYLGRAGGNPNNPDSFPVHGVAQKLDRLRCGDHDVVLFARPRPLHRDAVEQDGITHQAFSLAWEDYDAALQQAKALGKFHRSVERDSGNTIYMFDSEGNYLELHFARPGGRRQRQSN
;
A
#
# COMPACT_ATOMS: atom_id res chain seq x y z
N MET A 1 -16.25 -2.12 -23.78
CA MET A 1 -14.95 -1.77 -23.19
C MET A 1 -14.44 -3.00 -22.44
N LYS A 2 -13.13 -3.34 -22.55
CA LYS A 2 -12.54 -4.51 -21.87
C LYS A 2 -11.22 -4.07 -21.22
N LEU A 3 -11.12 -4.19 -19.89
CA LEU A 3 -9.88 -3.93 -19.14
C LEU A 3 -8.87 -5.05 -19.41
N THR A 4 -7.60 -4.70 -19.54
CA THR A 4 -6.52 -5.65 -19.84
C THR A 4 -5.65 -5.95 -18.63
N LYS A 5 -5.35 -4.94 -17.79
CA LYS A 5 -4.54 -5.09 -16.57
C LYS A 5 -4.71 -3.89 -15.63
N VAL A 6 -4.28 -4.05 -14.38
CA VAL A 6 -4.03 -2.92 -13.48
C VAL A 6 -2.76 -2.22 -13.95
N TYR A 7 -2.82 -0.91 -14.18
CA TYR A 7 -1.67 -0.13 -14.62
C TYR A 7 -0.79 0.29 -13.45
N HIS A 8 -1.39 0.94 -12.45
CA HIS A 8 -0.74 1.25 -11.19
C HIS A 8 -1.76 1.31 -10.05
N MET A 9 -1.25 1.29 -8.83
CA MET A 9 -2.01 1.52 -7.61
C MET A 9 -1.59 2.87 -7.02
N GLY A 10 -2.55 3.75 -6.79
CA GLY A 10 -2.30 5.07 -6.20
C GLY A 10 -2.54 5.07 -4.69
N ILE A 11 -1.58 5.57 -3.92
CA ILE A 11 -1.67 5.72 -2.47
C ILE A 11 -1.46 7.19 -2.11
N PRO A 12 -2.43 7.85 -1.46
CA PRO A 12 -2.28 9.23 -1.03
C PRO A 12 -1.38 9.31 0.22
N VAL A 13 -0.43 10.24 0.21
CA VAL A 13 0.50 10.44 1.31
C VAL A 13 0.60 11.93 1.65
N ASP A 14 0.90 12.25 2.90
CA ASP A 14 1.07 13.64 3.35
C ASP A 14 2.53 14.07 3.25
N ASP A 15 3.47 13.12 3.44
CA ASP A 15 4.91 13.34 3.34
C ASP A 15 5.55 12.25 2.45
N LEU A 16 6.02 12.65 1.25
CA LEU A 16 6.61 11.72 0.29
C LEU A 16 7.92 11.10 0.78
N ASP A 17 8.76 11.83 1.51
CA ASP A 17 10.05 11.30 1.95
C ASP A 17 9.85 10.24 3.03
N ARG A 18 9.01 10.52 4.01
CA ARG A 18 8.62 9.56 5.05
C ARG A 18 7.92 8.32 4.45
N ALA A 19 6.99 8.53 3.52
CA ALA A 19 6.31 7.43 2.84
C ALA A 19 7.28 6.59 2.00
N LYS A 20 8.16 7.22 1.22
CA LYS A 20 9.20 6.53 0.46
C LYS A 20 10.04 5.63 1.38
N GLU A 21 10.54 6.15 2.50
CA GLU A 21 11.32 5.36 3.46
C GLU A 21 10.56 4.16 3.98
N PHE A 22 9.28 4.33 4.31
CA PHE A 22 8.45 3.23 4.78
C PHE A 22 8.26 2.15 3.70
N TYR A 23 7.85 2.53 2.50
CA TYR A 23 7.56 1.58 1.42
C TYR A 23 8.83 0.89 0.89
N THR A 24 9.99 1.54 0.91
CA THR A 24 11.26 0.92 0.50
C THR A 24 11.91 0.12 1.62
N ASN A 25 12.06 0.68 2.83
CA ASN A 25 12.85 0.07 3.90
C ASN A 25 12.04 -0.93 4.74
N VAL A 26 10.73 -0.72 4.90
CA VAL A 26 9.87 -1.63 5.68
C VAL A 26 9.20 -2.66 4.78
N LEU A 27 8.62 -2.24 3.64
CA LEU A 27 7.90 -3.12 2.73
C LEU A 27 8.74 -3.65 1.57
N GLY A 28 10.00 -3.21 1.41
CA GLY A 28 10.95 -3.74 0.43
C GLY A 28 10.62 -3.42 -1.03
N MET A 29 9.85 -2.36 -1.31
CA MET A 29 9.54 -1.95 -2.67
C MET A 29 10.74 -1.29 -3.34
N GLU A 30 10.91 -1.49 -4.63
CA GLU A 30 11.91 -0.81 -5.44
C GLU A 30 11.52 0.64 -5.71
N TYR A 31 12.40 1.60 -5.46
CA TYR A 31 12.17 3.01 -5.77
C TYR A 31 12.54 3.32 -7.22
N LEU A 32 11.59 3.83 -7.99
CA LEU A 32 11.76 4.14 -9.42
C LEU A 32 11.99 5.63 -9.70
N GLY A 33 11.75 6.51 -8.72
CA GLY A 33 12.01 7.94 -8.85
C GLY A 33 10.83 8.84 -8.52
N ARG A 34 11.12 10.14 -8.42
CA ARG A 34 10.15 11.20 -8.15
C ARG A 34 9.83 11.96 -9.43
N ALA A 35 8.55 12.28 -9.61
CA ALA A 35 8.06 13.07 -10.73
C ALA A 35 7.03 14.11 -10.26
N GLY A 36 6.62 14.97 -11.18
CA GLY A 36 5.61 16.00 -10.89
C GLY A 36 6.17 17.26 -10.22
N GLY A 37 5.28 18.08 -9.72
CA GLY A 37 5.62 19.37 -9.10
C GLY A 37 5.95 20.49 -10.07
N ASN A 38 5.99 20.23 -11.37
CA ASN A 38 6.16 21.26 -12.39
C ASN A 38 4.78 21.62 -12.99
N PRO A 39 4.28 22.83 -12.77
CA PRO A 39 2.96 23.24 -13.27
C PRO A 39 2.88 23.27 -14.81
N ASN A 40 4.01 23.30 -15.48
CA ASN A 40 4.09 23.30 -16.96
C ASN A 40 4.23 21.88 -17.54
N ASN A 41 4.31 20.84 -16.70
CA ASN A 41 4.36 19.47 -17.17
C ASN A 41 2.93 18.96 -17.38
N PRO A 42 2.54 18.51 -18.60
CA PRO A 42 1.19 17.97 -18.86
C PRO A 42 0.85 16.74 -18.02
N ASP A 43 1.84 16.01 -17.50
CA ASP A 43 1.65 14.86 -16.60
C ASP A 43 1.46 15.27 -15.13
N SER A 44 1.55 16.56 -14.81
CA SER A 44 1.30 17.08 -13.46
C SER A 44 -0.16 17.47 -13.32
N PHE A 45 -0.93 16.63 -12.65
CA PHE A 45 -2.32 16.96 -12.32
C PHE A 45 -2.36 17.95 -11.16
N PRO A 46 -2.93 19.15 -11.35
CA PRO A 46 -3.16 20.05 -10.24
C PRO A 46 -4.24 19.50 -9.32
N VAL A 47 -3.92 19.35 -8.05
CA VAL A 47 -4.90 19.08 -7.00
C VAL A 47 -5.05 20.38 -6.19
N HIS A 48 -6.23 20.96 -6.18
CA HIS A 48 -6.49 22.27 -5.57
C HIS A 48 -5.52 23.37 -6.06
N GLY A 49 -5.20 23.39 -7.36
CA GLY A 49 -4.32 24.38 -7.97
C GLY A 49 -2.82 24.20 -7.70
N VAL A 50 -2.41 23.14 -7.03
CA VAL A 50 -1.01 22.82 -6.75
C VAL A 50 -0.57 21.65 -7.63
N ALA A 51 0.55 21.81 -8.34
CA ALA A 51 1.15 20.74 -9.13
C ALA A 51 1.54 19.57 -8.21
N GLN A 52 0.97 18.40 -8.48
CA GLN A 52 1.13 17.25 -7.63
C GLN A 52 2.52 16.62 -7.80
N LYS A 53 3.22 16.38 -6.69
CA LYS A 53 4.42 15.55 -6.66
C LYS A 53 4.03 14.11 -6.39
N LEU A 54 4.79 13.19 -6.95
CA LEU A 54 4.59 11.76 -6.75
C LEU A 54 5.91 11.00 -6.73
N ASP A 55 5.93 9.89 -6.02
CA ASP A 55 6.99 8.89 -6.07
C ASP A 55 6.47 7.62 -6.73
N ARG A 56 7.27 7.04 -7.62
CA ARG A 56 6.98 5.76 -8.26
C ARG A 56 7.81 4.66 -7.62
N LEU A 57 7.15 3.57 -7.26
CA LEU A 57 7.75 2.37 -6.70
C LEU A 57 7.28 1.14 -7.49
N ARG A 58 7.99 0.03 -7.32
CA ARG A 58 7.66 -1.26 -7.90
C ARG A 58 7.45 -2.30 -6.81
N CYS A 59 6.32 -3.01 -6.89
CA CYS A 59 6.02 -4.18 -6.07
C CYS A 59 5.71 -5.36 -7.00
N GLY A 60 6.64 -6.29 -7.14
CA GLY A 60 6.52 -7.36 -8.15
C GLY A 60 6.33 -6.78 -9.55
N ASP A 61 5.24 -7.16 -10.22
CA ASP A 61 4.91 -6.70 -11.58
C ASP A 61 4.08 -5.41 -11.61
N HIS A 62 3.79 -4.80 -10.46
CA HIS A 62 2.88 -3.66 -10.37
C HIS A 62 3.62 -2.39 -9.94
N ASP A 63 3.27 -1.28 -10.57
CA ASP A 63 3.69 0.04 -10.12
C ASP A 63 2.79 0.50 -8.97
N VAL A 64 3.42 1.04 -7.93
CA VAL A 64 2.78 1.74 -6.82
C VAL A 64 3.19 3.20 -6.89
N VAL A 65 2.22 4.11 -6.85
CA VAL A 65 2.46 5.54 -6.96
C VAL A 65 2.01 6.22 -5.67
N LEU A 66 2.95 6.84 -4.97
CA LEU A 66 2.66 7.67 -3.81
C LEU A 66 2.37 9.09 -4.28
N PHE A 67 1.17 9.58 -3.99
CA PHE A 67 0.73 10.93 -4.38
C PHE A 67 0.77 11.88 -3.19
N ALA A 68 1.63 12.89 -3.24
CA ALA A 68 1.63 13.96 -2.25
C ALA A 68 0.28 14.69 -2.24
N ARG A 69 -0.27 14.91 -1.06
CA ARG A 69 -1.49 15.70 -0.88
C ARG A 69 -1.15 17.11 -0.42
N PRO A 70 -1.83 18.13 -0.94
CA PRO A 70 -1.64 19.51 -0.49
C PRO A 70 -2.20 19.75 0.91
N ARG A 71 -3.04 18.85 1.41
CA ARG A 71 -3.63 18.88 2.74
C ARG A 71 -3.65 17.48 3.33
N PRO A 72 -3.38 17.31 4.63
CA PRO A 72 -3.51 16.03 5.30
C PRO A 72 -4.89 15.41 5.08
N LEU A 73 -4.93 14.11 4.86
CA LEU A 73 -6.19 13.36 4.80
C LEU A 73 -6.56 12.91 6.21
N HIS A 74 -7.84 13.08 6.53
CA HIS A 74 -8.41 12.40 7.69
C HIS A 74 -8.49 10.90 7.38
N ARG A 75 -7.88 10.08 8.25
CA ARG A 75 -7.86 8.64 8.10
C ARG A 75 -8.37 8.01 9.38
N ASP A 76 -9.53 7.39 9.30
CA ASP A 76 -10.12 6.64 10.41
C ASP A 76 -9.91 5.14 10.16
N ALA A 77 -9.32 4.45 11.14
CA ALA A 77 -9.03 3.02 11.05
C ALA A 77 -10.30 2.19 10.85
N VAL A 78 -11.39 2.57 11.51
CA VAL A 78 -12.67 1.85 11.42
C VAL A 78 -13.32 2.04 10.04
N GLU A 79 -13.22 3.24 9.48
CA GLU A 79 -13.74 3.53 8.14
C GLU A 79 -12.90 2.87 7.05
N GLN A 80 -11.57 2.73 7.26
CA GLN A 80 -10.69 2.09 6.30
C GLN A 80 -10.84 0.55 6.30
N ASP A 81 -11.16 -0.06 7.45
CA ASP A 81 -11.31 -1.52 7.55
C ASP A 81 -12.56 -1.97 6.78
N GLY A 82 -12.34 -2.59 5.64
CA GLY A 82 -13.38 -3.09 4.76
C GLY A 82 -13.89 -2.10 3.70
N ILE A 83 -13.51 -0.82 3.74
CA ILE A 83 -13.91 0.18 2.75
C ILE A 83 -12.78 0.42 1.75
N THR A 84 -11.63 0.84 2.24
CA THR A 84 -10.44 1.09 1.40
C THR A 84 -9.19 0.58 2.08
N HIS A 85 -8.53 -0.39 1.46
CA HIS A 85 -7.20 -0.84 1.86
C HIS A 85 -6.42 -1.34 0.66
N GLN A 86 -5.10 -1.37 0.80
CA GLN A 86 -4.20 -1.93 -0.18
C GLN A 86 -3.75 -3.29 0.34
N ALA A 87 -3.88 -4.33 -0.48
CA ALA A 87 -3.49 -5.68 -0.12
C ALA A 87 -2.23 -6.10 -0.90
N PHE A 88 -1.23 -6.56 -0.17
CA PHE A 88 0.04 -7.05 -0.70
C PHE A 88 0.24 -8.52 -0.30
N SER A 89 0.84 -9.30 -1.20
CA SER A 89 1.18 -10.69 -0.91
C SER A 89 2.64 -10.82 -0.52
N LEU A 90 2.91 -11.62 0.51
CA LEU A 90 4.24 -11.96 0.99
C LEU A 90 4.42 -13.49 1.02
N ALA A 91 5.66 -13.94 1.12
CA ALA A 91 5.95 -15.34 1.31
C ALA A 91 5.42 -15.84 2.66
N TRP A 92 4.92 -17.07 2.70
CA TRP A 92 4.34 -17.66 3.92
C TRP A 92 5.33 -17.68 5.10
N GLU A 93 6.57 -18.01 4.83
CA GLU A 93 7.68 -18.08 5.79
C GLU A 93 8.01 -16.75 6.46
N ASP A 94 7.63 -15.63 5.87
CA ASP A 94 7.90 -14.29 6.41
C ASP A 94 6.85 -13.81 7.43
N TYR A 95 5.79 -14.59 7.67
CA TYR A 95 4.66 -14.15 8.51
C TYR A 95 5.07 -13.71 9.90
N ASP A 96 5.82 -14.56 10.63
CA ASP A 96 6.20 -14.26 12.02
C ASP A 96 7.12 -13.04 12.11
N ALA A 97 8.06 -12.92 11.19
CA ALA A 97 8.97 -11.77 11.13
C ALA A 97 8.20 -10.48 10.83
N ALA A 98 7.30 -10.50 9.87
CA ALA A 98 6.45 -9.35 9.52
C ALA A 98 5.53 -8.94 10.68
N LEU A 99 4.95 -9.91 11.40
CA LEU A 99 4.11 -9.66 12.57
C LEU A 99 4.90 -8.96 13.69
N GLN A 100 6.10 -9.45 13.98
CA GLN A 100 6.97 -8.84 14.98
C GLN A 100 7.40 -7.42 14.56
N GLN A 101 7.75 -7.23 13.28
CA GLN A 101 8.14 -5.94 12.75
C GLN A 101 6.98 -4.93 12.82
N ALA A 102 5.78 -5.30 12.41
CA ALA A 102 4.60 -4.44 12.48
C ALA A 102 4.30 -3.98 13.91
N LYS A 103 4.43 -4.89 14.89
CA LYS A 103 4.27 -4.59 16.32
C LYS A 103 5.37 -3.68 16.83
N ALA A 104 6.64 -3.95 16.51
CA ALA A 104 7.79 -3.14 16.94
C ALA A 104 7.72 -1.70 16.39
N LEU A 105 7.18 -1.51 15.19
CA LEU A 105 6.96 -0.20 14.59
C LEU A 105 5.74 0.54 15.15
N GLY A 106 4.93 -0.09 16.02
CA GLY A 106 3.67 0.47 16.49
C GLY A 106 2.62 0.66 15.39
N LYS A 107 2.74 -0.10 14.30
CA LYS A 107 1.86 -0.01 13.11
C LYS A 107 0.85 -1.16 13.02
N PHE A 108 1.00 -2.17 13.84
CA PHE A 108 0.10 -3.32 13.89
C PHE A 108 -1.31 -2.91 14.32
N HIS A 109 -2.31 -3.42 13.62
CA HIS A 109 -3.71 -3.29 14.00
C HIS A 109 -4.29 -4.62 14.48
N ARG A 110 -4.35 -5.62 13.58
CA ARG A 110 -4.85 -6.96 13.91
C ARG A 110 -4.25 -8.01 12.98
N SER A 111 -4.40 -9.28 13.36
CA SER A 111 -4.10 -10.41 12.47
C SER A 111 -5.26 -11.37 12.41
N VAL A 112 -5.36 -12.08 11.30
CA VAL A 112 -6.40 -13.11 11.08
C VAL A 112 -5.72 -14.33 10.48
N GLU A 113 -5.98 -15.50 11.10
CA GLU A 113 -5.51 -16.80 10.62
C GLU A 113 -6.67 -17.55 9.95
N ARG A 114 -6.40 -18.15 8.79
CA ARG A 114 -7.36 -18.93 8.01
C ARG A 114 -6.67 -20.18 7.45
N ASP A 115 -7.45 -21.15 7.03
CA ASP A 115 -6.92 -22.35 6.37
C ASP A 115 -6.14 -22.03 5.09
N SER A 116 -6.56 -20.98 4.37
CA SER A 116 -5.92 -20.52 3.13
C SER A 116 -4.66 -19.71 3.34
N GLY A 117 -4.42 -19.20 4.54
CA GLY A 117 -3.28 -18.32 4.86
C GLY A 117 -3.59 -17.33 5.97
N ASN A 118 -2.57 -16.60 6.37
CA ASN A 118 -2.65 -15.59 7.41
C ASN A 118 -2.65 -14.19 6.83
N THR A 119 -3.22 -13.26 7.56
CA THR A 119 -3.26 -11.85 7.16
C THR A 119 -2.86 -10.98 8.34
N ILE A 120 -2.01 -9.97 8.09
CA ILE A 120 -1.71 -8.89 9.03
C ILE A 120 -2.34 -7.62 8.49
N TYR A 121 -3.09 -6.93 9.31
CA TYR A 121 -3.59 -5.59 9.05
C TYR A 121 -2.75 -4.60 9.85
N MET A 122 -2.25 -3.57 9.18
CA MET A 122 -1.38 -2.56 9.77
C MET A 122 -1.57 -1.20 9.10
N PHE A 123 -0.94 -0.17 9.66
CA PHE A 123 -0.90 1.16 9.06
C PHE A 123 0.47 1.44 8.45
N ASP A 124 0.49 2.16 7.33
CA ASP A 124 1.73 2.72 6.80
C ASP A 124 2.21 3.93 7.63
N SER A 125 3.27 4.61 7.17
CA SER A 125 3.78 5.82 7.82
C SER A 125 2.79 6.98 7.81
N GLU A 126 1.84 6.96 6.89
CA GLU A 126 0.87 8.02 6.64
C GLU A 126 -0.52 7.72 7.23
N GLY A 127 -0.69 6.55 7.87
CA GLY A 127 -1.96 6.11 8.44
C GLY A 127 -2.90 5.45 7.42
N ASN A 128 -2.43 5.09 6.22
CA ASN A 128 -3.22 4.27 5.31
C ASN A 128 -3.28 2.83 5.83
N TYR A 129 -4.45 2.21 5.67
CA TYR A 129 -4.69 0.85 6.12
C TYR A 129 -4.18 -0.15 5.08
N LEU A 130 -3.32 -1.06 5.49
CA LEU A 130 -2.68 -2.07 4.65
C LEU A 130 -3.08 -3.48 5.09
N GLU A 131 -3.27 -4.36 4.12
CA GLU A 131 -3.40 -5.80 4.30
C GLU A 131 -2.14 -6.51 3.77
N LEU A 132 -1.45 -7.25 4.62
CA LEU A 132 -0.34 -8.13 4.24
C LEU A 132 -0.85 -9.56 4.28
N HIS A 133 -0.96 -10.20 3.11
CA HIS A 133 -1.49 -11.55 2.97
C HIS A 133 -0.38 -12.57 2.74
N PHE A 134 -0.38 -13.64 3.54
CA PHE A 134 0.57 -14.74 3.52
C PHE A 134 -0.16 -16.02 3.15
N ALA A 135 -0.11 -16.42 1.88
CA ALA A 135 -0.79 -17.61 1.39
C ALA A 135 -0.11 -18.88 1.91
N ARG A 136 -0.87 -19.75 2.59
CA ARG A 136 -0.34 -21.03 3.08
C ARG A 136 -0.02 -21.96 1.90
N PRO A 137 1.17 -22.58 1.84
CA PRO A 137 1.47 -23.60 0.83
C PRO A 137 0.42 -24.71 0.85
N GLY A 138 -0.19 -25.00 -0.30
CA GLY A 138 -1.26 -26.00 -0.40
C GLY A 138 -2.63 -25.57 0.16
N GLY A 139 -2.74 -24.37 0.70
CA GLY A 139 -3.99 -23.80 1.15
C GLY A 139 -4.94 -23.54 -0.03
N ARG A 140 -6.16 -24.07 0.02
CA ARG A 140 -7.17 -23.82 -1.01
C ARG A 140 -7.84 -22.48 -0.73
N ARG A 141 -7.78 -21.55 -1.67
CA ARG A 141 -8.77 -20.45 -1.71
C ARG A 141 -10.14 -21.11 -1.83
N GLN A 142 -11.00 -20.95 -0.82
CA GLN A 142 -12.41 -21.29 -0.99
C GLN A 142 -12.92 -20.39 -2.14
N ARG A 143 -13.16 -21.01 -3.30
CA ARG A 143 -14.00 -20.37 -4.31
C ARG A 143 -15.38 -20.31 -3.67
N GLN A 144 -15.84 -19.11 -3.35
CA GLN A 144 -17.25 -18.92 -3.08
C GLN A 144 -17.98 -19.33 -4.37
N SER A 145 -18.61 -20.50 -4.32
CA SER A 145 -19.60 -20.89 -5.33
C SER A 145 -20.81 -19.98 -5.11
N ASN A 146 -21.00 -19.07 -6.03
CA ASN A 146 -22.30 -18.39 -6.19
C ASN A 146 -23.37 -19.40 -6.58
#